data_73b1db97a7065f9c635a54e610644cd5
#
_entry.id   73b1db97a7065f9c635a54e610644cd5
#
_cell.length_a   1.000
_cell.length_b   1.000
_cell.length_c   1.000
_cell.angle_alpha   90.00
_cell.angle_beta   90.00
_cell.angle_gamma   90.00
#
_symmetry.space_group_name_H-M   'P 1'
#
loop_
_entity.id
_entity.type
_entity.pdbx_description
1 polymer ?
#
loop_
_entity_poly.entity_id
_entity_poly.type
_entity_poly.pdbx_seq_one_letter_code
_entity_poly.pdbx_strand_id
1 'polypeptide(L)'
;MRGNNLFKTAALSAVVGTLALAILMNSSKTVRASQDENADQNGESLIQRGFDVTPVPLNLEGKNRALVGLGSYIVNVVGDCNGCHSAGPATEFASGGNPYFRSPIFTGTKVVNTATYLAGGRDFGPVGSVLHLYSRNLTPNNTGLPVGGRTYEQFVEIMRHGTDLDHIHPNCTAPDTPANCFLPPFNGDLLQVMRWPSFQNMTDHQLQAIYEYLSAIPCNPGPAIAGAPYLQNTCEK
;
A
#
# COMPACT_ATOMS: atom_id res chain seq x y z
N MET A 1 63.28 -56.85 -6.03
CA MET A 1 63.21 -55.36 -6.05
C MET A 1 61.91 -54.93 -6.67
N ARG A 2 60.87 -54.79 -5.87
CA ARG A 2 59.54 -54.20 -6.27
C ARG A 2 59.02 -53.43 -5.06
N GLY A 3 59.23 -52.19 -5.07
CA GLY A 3 58.65 -51.24 -4.04
C GLY A 3 58.81 -49.86 -4.56
N ASN A 4 57.76 -49.02 -4.42
CA ASN A 4 57.73 -47.60 -4.57
C ASN A 4 56.73 -46.93 -5.61
N ASN A 5 55.73 -47.67 -6.08
CA ASN A 5 54.73 -46.98 -6.91
C ASN A 5 53.35 -46.76 -6.23
N LEU A 6 53.13 -47.25 -4.99
CA LEU A 6 51.84 -47.11 -4.31
C LEU A 6 51.64 -45.75 -3.59
N PHE A 7 52.75 -45.09 -3.20
CA PHE A 7 52.64 -43.81 -2.46
C PHE A 7 52.47 -42.60 -3.34
N LYS A 8 52.76 -42.64 -4.62
CA LYS A 8 52.62 -41.48 -5.52
C LYS A 8 51.18 -41.26 -6.01
N THR A 9 50.37 -42.30 -6.06
CA THR A 9 48.96 -42.18 -6.52
C THR A 9 48.01 -41.67 -5.44
N ALA A 10 48.29 -41.94 -4.16
CA ALA A 10 47.47 -41.48 -3.07
C ALA A 10 47.60 -39.95 -2.81
N ALA A 11 48.79 -39.39 -3.01
CA ALA A 11 49.02 -37.95 -2.83
C ALA A 11 48.36 -37.09 -3.89
N LEU A 12 48.23 -37.57 -5.13
CA LEU A 12 47.60 -36.81 -6.22
C LEU A 12 46.07 -36.74 -6.07
N SER A 13 45.44 -37.81 -5.55
CA SER A 13 44.00 -37.85 -5.32
C SER A 13 43.56 -36.93 -4.18
N ALA A 14 44.36 -36.74 -3.15
CA ALA A 14 44.04 -35.84 -2.04
C ALA A 14 44.11 -34.35 -2.44
N VAL A 15 45.06 -33.97 -3.30
CA VAL A 15 45.21 -32.58 -3.76
C VAL A 15 44.07 -32.17 -4.70
N VAL A 16 43.63 -33.08 -5.57
CA VAL A 16 42.50 -32.79 -6.48
C VAL A 16 41.19 -32.65 -5.71
N GLY A 17 40.96 -33.48 -4.69
CA GLY A 17 39.76 -33.41 -3.85
C GLY A 17 39.66 -32.12 -3.04
N THR A 18 40.77 -31.65 -2.48
CA THR A 18 40.78 -30.39 -1.71
C THR A 18 40.60 -29.13 -2.59
N LEU A 19 41.13 -29.15 -3.80
CA LEU A 19 40.95 -28.04 -4.73
C LEU A 19 39.50 -27.93 -5.23
N ALA A 20 38.84 -29.06 -5.52
CA ALA A 20 37.44 -29.09 -5.93
C ALA A 20 36.48 -28.59 -4.82
N LEU A 21 36.75 -28.97 -3.56
CA LEU A 21 35.95 -28.52 -2.42
C LEU A 21 36.13 -27.03 -2.15
N ALA A 22 37.33 -26.47 -2.31
CA ALA A 22 37.58 -25.03 -2.16
C ALA A 22 36.90 -24.21 -3.25
N ILE A 23 36.81 -24.69 -4.49
CA ILE A 23 36.12 -24.04 -5.59
C ILE A 23 34.61 -24.02 -5.36
N LEU A 24 34.03 -25.13 -4.86
CA LEU A 24 32.59 -25.20 -4.55
C LEU A 24 32.20 -24.28 -3.39
N MET A 25 33.04 -24.15 -2.37
CA MET A 25 32.77 -23.24 -1.24
C MET A 25 32.88 -21.75 -1.64
N ASN A 26 33.79 -21.42 -2.57
CA ASN A 26 33.96 -20.06 -3.04
C ASN A 26 32.82 -19.64 -4.01
N SER A 27 32.31 -20.57 -4.82
CA SER A 27 31.15 -20.34 -5.69
C SER A 27 29.87 -20.05 -4.90
N SER A 28 29.67 -20.72 -3.76
CA SER A 28 28.51 -20.51 -2.90
C SER A 28 28.50 -19.10 -2.24
N LYS A 29 29.68 -18.59 -1.90
CA LYS A 29 29.78 -17.21 -1.33
C LYS A 29 29.53 -16.13 -2.37
N THR A 30 30.00 -16.31 -3.60
CA THR A 30 29.81 -15.34 -4.68
C THR A 30 28.35 -15.25 -5.13
N VAL A 31 27.63 -16.37 -5.20
CA VAL A 31 26.21 -16.39 -5.56
C VAL A 31 25.35 -15.73 -4.47
N ARG A 32 25.70 -15.92 -3.19
CA ARG A 32 24.96 -15.33 -2.07
C ARG A 32 25.16 -13.82 -1.99
N ALA A 33 26.39 -13.32 -2.17
CA ALA A 33 26.66 -11.88 -2.19
C ALA A 33 25.94 -11.16 -3.35
N SER A 34 25.91 -11.74 -4.55
CA SER A 34 25.25 -11.12 -5.70
C SER A 34 23.71 -11.14 -5.59
N GLN A 35 23.12 -12.08 -4.86
CA GLN A 35 21.68 -12.08 -4.59
C GLN A 35 21.29 -11.00 -3.57
N ASP A 36 22.09 -10.81 -2.53
CA ASP A 36 21.83 -9.78 -1.51
C ASP A 36 22.01 -8.36 -2.10
N GLU A 37 23.05 -8.13 -2.90
CA GLU A 37 23.26 -6.84 -3.59
C GLU A 37 22.13 -6.49 -4.56
N ASN A 38 21.60 -7.46 -5.30
CA ASN A 38 20.46 -7.22 -6.20
C ASN A 38 19.16 -6.99 -5.44
N ALA A 39 18.96 -7.63 -4.30
CA ALA A 39 17.78 -7.40 -3.44
C ALA A 39 17.82 -5.98 -2.85
N ASP A 40 18.97 -5.52 -2.38
CA ASP A 40 19.15 -4.16 -1.85
C ASP A 40 18.97 -3.10 -2.94
N GLN A 41 19.52 -3.31 -4.14
CA GLN A 41 19.34 -2.38 -5.26
C GLN A 41 17.88 -2.30 -5.72
N ASN A 42 17.14 -3.42 -5.74
CA ASN A 42 15.73 -3.41 -6.09
C ASN A 42 14.89 -2.71 -5.03
N GLY A 43 15.20 -2.90 -3.75
CA GLY A 43 14.52 -2.23 -2.64
C GLY A 43 14.70 -0.71 -2.71
N GLU A 44 15.92 -0.23 -2.90
CA GLU A 44 16.22 1.20 -3.05
C GLU A 44 15.60 1.78 -4.33
N SER A 45 15.56 1.04 -5.44
CA SER A 45 14.88 1.43 -6.67
C SER A 45 13.38 1.67 -6.46
N LEU A 46 12.69 0.84 -5.69
CA LEU A 46 11.26 1.02 -5.37
C LEU A 46 11.03 2.21 -4.44
N ILE A 47 11.91 2.44 -3.46
CA ILE A 47 11.88 3.59 -2.56
C ILE A 47 12.01 4.89 -3.36
N GLN A 48 13.02 4.99 -4.22
CA GLN A 48 13.22 6.15 -5.07
C GLN A 48 12.04 6.36 -6.01
N ARG A 49 11.55 5.30 -6.64
CA ARG A 49 10.37 5.35 -7.49
C ARG A 49 9.14 5.86 -6.76
N GLY A 50 8.98 5.49 -5.49
CA GLY A 50 7.91 6.01 -4.63
C GLY A 50 7.98 7.52 -4.46
N PHE A 51 9.17 8.08 -4.24
CA PHE A 51 9.35 9.54 -4.18
C PHE A 51 9.05 10.22 -5.52
N ASP A 52 9.41 9.60 -6.63
CA ASP A 52 9.19 10.15 -7.97
C ASP A 52 7.71 10.22 -8.36
N VAL A 53 6.88 9.31 -7.82
CA VAL A 53 5.44 9.21 -8.18
C VAL A 53 4.51 9.87 -7.17
N THR A 54 4.99 10.33 -6.02
CA THR A 54 4.14 11.01 -5.05
C THR A 54 3.61 12.33 -5.61
N PRO A 55 2.28 12.56 -5.60
CA PRO A 55 1.73 13.77 -6.20
C PRO A 55 1.67 14.98 -5.26
N VAL A 56 1.99 14.80 -3.98
CA VAL A 56 1.91 15.82 -2.94
C VAL A 56 3.23 15.96 -2.19
N PRO A 57 3.53 17.13 -1.58
CA PRO A 57 4.70 17.28 -0.74
C PRO A 57 4.63 16.38 0.49
N LEU A 58 5.79 15.88 0.94
CA LEU A 58 5.90 14.98 2.08
C LEU A 58 6.57 15.68 3.27
N ASN A 59 5.98 15.52 4.45
CA ASN A 59 6.64 15.83 5.70
C ASN A 59 7.44 14.61 6.15
N LEU A 60 8.76 14.68 6.04
CA LEU A 60 9.69 13.61 6.42
C LEU A 60 10.27 13.78 7.83
N GLU A 61 9.88 14.81 8.56
CA GLU A 61 10.38 15.05 9.92
C GLU A 61 9.95 13.91 10.85
N GLY A 62 10.94 13.27 11.50
CA GLY A 62 10.73 12.13 12.38
C GLY A 62 10.27 10.84 11.69
N LYS A 63 10.26 10.77 10.36
CA LYS A 63 9.81 9.63 9.57
C LYS A 63 10.96 8.75 9.08
N ASN A 64 10.70 7.47 8.94
CA ASN A 64 11.60 6.57 8.24
C ASN A 64 11.48 6.78 6.72
N ARG A 65 12.47 7.45 6.12
CA ARG A 65 12.49 7.79 4.69
C ARG A 65 12.29 6.56 3.79
N ALA A 66 12.90 5.43 4.11
CA ALA A 66 12.78 4.22 3.32
C ALA A 66 11.34 3.68 3.32
N LEU A 67 10.70 3.65 4.50
CA LEU A 67 9.30 3.25 4.62
C LEU A 67 8.37 4.22 3.88
N VAL A 68 8.57 5.53 4.00
CA VAL A 68 7.77 6.52 3.28
C VAL A 68 7.87 6.34 1.77
N GLY A 69 9.07 6.16 1.22
CA GLY A 69 9.26 5.93 -0.21
C GLY A 69 8.61 4.62 -0.69
N LEU A 70 8.85 3.51 0.02
CA LEU A 70 8.20 2.23 -0.29
C LEU A 70 6.68 2.32 -0.17
N GLY A 71 6.16 2.97 0.86
CA GLY A 71 4.72 3.19 1.07
C GLY A 71 4.10 4.01 -0.06
N SER A 72 4.76 5.07 -0.51
CA SER A 72 4.34 5.84 -1.67
C SER A 72 4.24 4.96 -2.93
N TYR A 73 5.24 4.11 -3.18
CA TYR A 73 5.19 3.18 -4.31
C TYR A 73 3.99 2.23 -4.21
N ILE A 74 3.77 1.65 -3.02
CA ILE A 74 2.64 0.72 -2.82
C ILE A 74 1.30 1.45 -3.01
N VAL A 75 1.11 2.62 -2.42
CA VAL A 75 -0.15 3.38 -2.47
C VAL A 75 -0.47 3.89 -3.88
N ASN A 76 0.52 4.40 -4.61
CA ASN A 76 0.30 5.08 -5.90
C ASN A 76 0.42 4.17 -7.12
N VAL A 77 1.14 3.04 -7.01
CA VAL A 77 1.46 2.17 -8.16
C VAL A 77 0.81 0.80 -8.01
N VAL A 78 0.96 0.15 -6.86
CA VAL A 78 0.51 -1.24 -6.67
C VAL A 78 -0.95 -1.30 -6.23
N GLY A 79 -1.31 -0.51 -5.23
CA GLY A 79 -2.64 -0.53 -4.61
C GLY A 79 -3.65 0.39 -5.29
N ASP A 80 -3.17 1.38 -6.05
CA ASP A 80 -4.00 2.43 -6.67
C ASP A 80 -5.07 2.99 -5.71
N CYS A 81 -4.63 3.30 -4.47
CA CYS A 81 -5.54 3.68 -3.40
C CYS A 81 -6.33 4.95 -3.75
N ASN A 82 -5.71 5.89 -4.48
CA ASN A 82 -6.35 7.13 -4.89
C ASN A 82 -7.53 6.88 -5.85
N GLY A 83 -7.50 5.85 -6.69
CA GLY A 83 -8.59 5.51 -7.59
C GLY A 83 -9.91 5.22 -6.86
N CYS A 84 -9.84 4.72 -5.62
CA CYS A 84 -11.00 4.53 -4.76
C CYS A 84 -11.16 5.64 -3.70
N HIS A 85 -10.07 6.21 -3.21
CA HIS A 85 -10.08 7.18 -2.09
C HIS A 85 -9.95 8.64 -2.53
N SER A 86 -10.42 8.95 -3.73
CA SER A 86 -10.74 10.31 -4.19
C SER A 86 -12.23 10.37 -4.56
N ALA A 87 -12.79 11.55 -4.73
CA ALA A 87 -14.23 11.70 -5.00
C ALA A 87 -14.72 11.17 -6.37
N GLY A 88 -13.96 10.25 -6.97
CA GLY A 88 -14.29 9.57 -8.24
C GLY A 88 -13.51 10.09 -9.45
N PRO A 89 -13.68 9.48 -10.65
CA PRO A 89 -12.87 9.78 -11.83
C PRO A 89 -12.87 11.23 -12.27
N ALA A 90 -13.95 11.97 -12.01
CA ALA A 90 -14.05 13.38 -12.36
C ALA A 90 -13.16 14.29 -11.50
N THR A 91 -12.82 13.85 -10.28
CA THR A 91 -12.00 14.59 -9.32
C THR A 91 -10.68 13.92 -8.99
N GLU A 92 -10.51 12.66 -9.36
CA GLU A 92 -9.25 11.90 -9.21
C GLU A 92 -8.11 12.53 -10.01
N PHE A 93 -8.42 13.05 -11.20
CA PHE A 93 -7.45 13.64 -12.10
C PHE A 93 -7.62 15.16 -12.19
N ALA A 94 -6.50 15.86 -12.32
CA ALA A 94 -6.49 17.28 -12.64
C ALA A 94 -7.13 17.54 -14.02
N SER A 95 -7.57 18.76 -14.25
CA SER A 95 -8.13 19.16 -15.55
C SER A 95 -7.15 18.85 -16.69
N GLY A 96 -7.58 18.12 -17.70
CA GLY A 96 -6.75 17.67 -18.81
C GLY A 96 -5.81 16.50 -18.51
N GLY A 97 -5.76 16.02 -17.27
CA GLY A 97 -4.87 14.91 -16.83
C GLY A 97 -5.55 13.55 -16.69
N ASN A 98 -6.82 13.40 -17.14
CA ASN A 98 -7.50 12.12 -17.09
C ASN A 98 -7.11 11.23 -18.29
N PRO A 99 -6.39 10.12 -18.08
CA PRO A 99 -5.88 9.28 -19.16
C PRO A 99 -6.96 8.49 -19.93
N TYR A 100 -8.17 8.42 -19.39
CA TYR A 100 -9.29 7.72 -20.02
C TYR A 100 -10.09 8.61 -21.00
N PHE A 101 -9.83 9.93 -20.99
CA PHE A 101 -10.56 10.86 -21.84
C PHE A 101 -9.85 11.03 -23.19
N ARG A 102 -10.59 10.89 -24.27
CA ARG A 102 -10.15 11.25 -25.61
C ARG A 102 -10.38 12.74 -25.84
N SER A 103 -9.33 13.50 -26.04
CA SER A 103 -9.42 14.95 -26.05
C SER A 103 -8.32 15.59 -26.87
N PRO A 104 -8.56 16.76 -27.49
CA PRO A 104 -7.46 17.64 -27.91
C PRO A 104 -6.71 18.27 -26.73
N ILE A 105 -7.29 18.25 -25.51
CA ILE A 105 -6.65 18.78 -24.28
C ILE A 105 -5.97 17.70 -23.45
N PHE A 106 -6.12 16.41 -23.78
CA PHE A 106 -5.43 15.33 -23.08
C PHE A 106 -3.98 15.23 -23.58
N THR A 107 -3.03 15.27 -22.64
CA THR A 107 -1.59 15.25 -22.96
C THR A 107 -0.99 13.83 -22.99
N GLY A 108 -1.78 12.79 -22.75
CA GLY A 108 -1.34 11.40 -22.64
C GLY A 108 -0.71 11.04 -21.29
N THR A 109 -0.52 12.01 -20.40
CA THR A 109 0.09 11.80 -19.08
C THR A 109 -0.96 11.86 -17.98
N LYS A 110 -0.99 10.85 -17.11
CA LYS A 110 -1.82 10.85 -15.90
C LYS A 110 -1.37 12.00 -15.00
N VAL A 111 -2.26 12.91 -14.67
CA VAL A 111 -2.01 13.96 -13.68
C VAL A 111 -3.06 13.88 -12.58
N VAL A 112 -2.60 13.52 -11.37
CA VAL A 112 -3.46 13.38 -10.19
C VAL A 112 -3.93 14.76 -9.71
N ASN A 113 -5.20 14.87 -9.30
CA ASN A 113 -5.72 16.05 -8.64
C ASN A 113 -5.27 16.07 -7.18
N THR A 114 -4.31 16.94 -6.86
CA THR A 114 -3.74 17.03 -5.50
C THR A 114 -4.74 17.55 -4.46
N ALA A 115 -5.78 18.28 -4.88
CA ALA A 115 -6.80 18.80 -3.98
C ALA A 115 -7.76 17.71 -3.44
N THR A 116 -7.86 16.57 -4.13
CA THR A 116 -8.72 15.44 -3.74
C THR A 116 -7.93 14.17 -3.42
N TYR A 117 -6.61 14.26 -3.47
CA TYR A 117 -5.72 13.13 -3.30
C TYR A 117 -5.93 12.44 -1.96
N LEU A 118 -6.35 11.17 -1.99
CA LEU A 118 -6.65 10.31 -0.84
C LEU A 118 -7.67 10.90 0.16
N ALA A 119 -8.43 11.93 -0.24
CA ALA A 119 -9.38 12.62 0.63
C ALA A 119 -10.73 11.88 0.82
N GLY A 120 -10.91 10.73 0.16
CA GLY A 120 -12.15 9.96 0.24
C GLY A 120 -13.30 10.57 -0.56
N GLY A 121 -14.52 10.09 -0.28
CA GLY A 121 -15.76 10.64 -0.82
C GLY A 121 -16.19 10.06 -2.17
N ARG A 122 -15.52 9.04 -2.71
CA ARG A 122 -16.04 8.34 -3.87
C ARG A 122 -17.30 7.57 -3.49
N ASP A 123 -18.38 7.84 -4.21
CA ASP A 123 -19.64 7.13 -4.08
C ASP A 123 -19.60 5.82 -4.91
N PHE A 124 -19.76 4.69 -4.25
CA PHE A 124 -19.88 3.38 -4.89
C PHE A 124 -21.33 2.98 -5.16
N GLY A 125 -22.28 3.88 -4.85
CA GLY A 125 -23.68 3.61 -5.00
C GLY A 125 -24.23 2.60 -3.99
N PRO A 126 -25.38 1.97 -4.31
CA PRO A 126 -26.07 1.09 -3.39
C PRO A 126 -25.35 -0.25 -3.23
N VAL A 127 -25.20 -0.66 -1.96
CA VAL A 127 -24.71 -2.00 -1.55
C VAL A 127 -25.62 -2.53 -0.44
N GLY A 128 -26.23 -3.68 -0.65
CA GLY A 128 -27.30 -4.15 0.26
C GLY A 128 -28.45 -3.16 0.33
N SER A 129 -28.80 -2.69 1.53
CA SER A 129 -29.78 -1.60 1.74
C SER A 129 -29.14 -0.21 1.87
N VAL A 130 -27.80 -0.12 1.90
CA VAL A 130 -27.07 1.15 1.94
C VAL A 130 -27.14 1.83 0.57
N LEU A 131 -27.73 3.02 0.50
CA LEU A 131 -27.94 3.72 -0.78
C LEU A 131 -26.67 4.39 -1.28
N HIS A 132 -25.81 4.88 -0.39
CA HIS A 132 -24.58 5.58 -0.71
C HIS A 132 -23.44 5.07 0.20
N LEU A 133 -22.54 4.32 -0.39
CA LEU A 133 -21.33 3.85 0.28
C LEU A 133 -20.13 4.67 -0.19
N TYR A 134 -19.58 5.48 0.71
CA TYR A 134 -18.46 6.37 0.40
C TYR A 134 -17.13 5.84 0.90
N SER A 135 -16.06 6.04 0.10
CA SER A 135 -14.69 5.76 0.54
C SER A 135 -14.25 6.71 1.65
N ARG A 136 -13.51 6.19 2.63
CA ARG A 136 -12.96 6.96 3.75
C ARG A 136 -11.83 7.89 3.32
N ASN A 137 -11.64 8.97 4.07
CA ASN A 137 -10.47 9.83 3.98
C ASN A 137 -9.24 9.11 4.55
N LEU A 138 -8.17 9.00 3.77
CA LEU A 138 -6.93 8.33 4.18
C LEU A 138 -5.85 9.29 4.67
N THR A 139 -6.06 10.60 4.52
CA THR A 139 -5.08 11.61 4.92
C THR A 139 -5.00 11.71 6.45
N PRO A 140 -3.90 12.23 7.00
CA PRO A 140 -3.81 12.45 8.44
C PRO A 140 -4.78 13.55 8.91
N ASN A 141 -5.20 13.44 10.16
CA ASN A 141 -5.93 14.50 10.84
C ASN A 141 -4.97 15.47 11.59
N ASN A 142 -5.49 16.35 12.43
CA ASN A 142 -4.72 17.31 13.21
C ASN A 142 -3.77 16.68 14.24
N THR A 143 -3.94 15.39 14.57
CA THR A 143 -3.00 14.64 15.45
C THR A 143 -1.81 14.09 14.66
N GLY A 144 -1.82 14.15 13.34
CA GLY A 144 -0.83 13.56 12.45
C GLY A 144 -1.00 12.07 12.20
N LEU A 145 -2.05 11.44 12.74
CA LEU A 145 -2.38 10.05 12.48
C LEU A 145 -3.20 9.93 11.19
N PRO A 146 -2.84 9.02 10.27
CA PRO A 146 -3.53 8.83 8.99
C PRO A 146 -4.89 8.14 9.15
N VAL A 147 -5.60 7.98 8.04
CA VAL A 147 -6.91 7.32 7.97
C VAL A 147 -7.89 7.93 8.97
N GLY A 148 -7.97 9.26 9.00
CA GLY A 148 -8.86 9.98 9.90
C GLY A 148 -8.48 9.91 11.39
N GLY A 149 -7.21 9.62 11.72
CA GLY A 149 -6.72 9.58 13.10
C GLY A 149 -6.58 8.17 13.66
N ARG A 150 -6.42 7.15 12.83
CA ARG A 150 -6.22 5.75 13.26
C ARG A 150 -4.79 5.49 13.70
N THR A 151 -4.63 4.73 14.81
CA THR A 151 -3.31 4.20 15.21
C THR A 151 -2.84 3.13 14.23
N TYR A 152 -1.56 2.75 14.31
CA TYR A 152 -1.01 1.70 13.47
C TYR A 152 -1.73 0.36 13.68
N GLU A 153 -2.05 0.01 14.92
CA GLU A 153 -2.76 -1.23 15.27
C GLU A 153 -4.17 -1.24 14.68
N GLN A 154 -4.88 -0.12 14.75
CA GLN A 154 -6.20 0.03 14.13
C GLN A 154 -6.13 -0.06 12.59
N PHE A 155 -5.11 0.54 12.00
CA PHE A 155 -4.87 0.43 10.57
C PHE A 155 -4.58 -1.02 10.15
N VAL A 156 -3.76 -1.75 10.89
CA VAL A 156 -3.48 -3.17 10.64
C VAL A 156 -4.75 -4.00 10.76
N GLU A 157 -5.58 -3.76 11.77
CA GLU A 157 -6.88 -4.42 11.94
C GLU A 157 -7.78 -4.24 10.70
N ILE A 158 -7.88 -3.00 10.21
CA ILE A 158 -8.63 -2.69 8.97
C ILE A 158 -8.06 -3.46 7.77
N MET A 159 -6.75 -3.44 7.59
CA MET A 159 -6.11 -4.04 6.41
C MET A 159 -6.11 -5.57 6.43
N ARG A 160 -6.04 -6.18 7.60
CA ARG A 160 -6.00 -7.65 7.78
C ARG A 160 -7.39 -8.28 7.80
N HIS A 161 -8.34 -7.61 8.47
CA HIS A 161 -9.64 -8.20 8.81
C HIS A 161 -10.82 -7.46 8.18
N GLY A 162 -10.58 -6.27 7.63
CA GLY A 162 -11.63 -5.46 7.01
C GLY A 162 -12.59 -4.84 8.01
N THR A 163 -12.26 -4.82 9.29
CA THR A 163 -13.12 -4.31 10.36
C THR A 163 -13.54 -2.87 10.10
N ASP A 164 -14.85 -2.58 10.07
CA ASP A 164 -15.35 -1.21 10.08
C ASP A 164 -15.39 -0.67 11.51
N LEU A 165 -14.33 0.00 11.92
CA LEU A 165 -14.19 0.56 13.26
C LEU A 165 -15.15 1.73 13.54
N ASP A 166 -15.78 2.29 12.51
CA ASP A 166 -16.74 3.38 12.66
C ASP A 166 -18.17 2.88 12.84
N HIS A 167 -18.45 1.63 12.47
CA HIS A 167 -19.78 0.99 12.56
C HIS A 167 -20.91 1.86 11.98
N ILE A 168 -20.64 2.52 10.82
CA ILE A 168 -21.55 3.49 10.22
C ILE A 168 -22.78 2.82 9.64
N HIS A 169 -22.61 1.60 9.14
CA HIS A 169 -23.64 0.81 8.50
C HIS A 169 -23.87 -0.48 9.27
N PRO A 170 -24.73 -0.48 10.31
CA PRO A 170 -24.98 -1.67 11.13
C PRO A 170 -25.71 -2.76 10.36
N ASN A 171 -25.71 -3.97 10.92
CA ASN A 171 -26.50 -5.09 10.40
C ASN A 171 -27.99 -4.86 10.64
N CYS A 172 -28.84 -5.20 9.66
CA CYS A 172 -30.28 -5.22 9.79
C CYS A 172 -30.86 -6.60 9.53
N THR A 173 -32.06 -6.84 10.06
CA THR A 173 -32.72 -8.14 9.98
C THR A 173 -34.01 -8.14 9.17
N ALA A 174 -34.56 -6.97 8.85
CA ALA A 174 -35.86 -6.83 8.17
C ALA A 174 -35.74 -5.99 6.89
N PRO A 175 -36.56 -6.26 5.84
CA PRO A 175 -36.49 -5.53 4.57
C PRO A 175 -36.91 -4.07 4.64
N ASP A 176 -37.66 -3.66 5.67
CA ASP A 176 -38.17 -2.28 5.83
C ASP A 176 -37.29 -1.41 6.76
N THR A 177 -36.03 -1.75 6.86
CA THR A 177 -35.09 -1.02 7.72
C THR A 177 -34.53 0.24 7.04
N PRO A 178 -33.96 1.18 7.83
CA PRO A 178 -33.34 2.40 7.29
C PRO A 178 -32.30 2.10 6.21
N ALA A 179 -32.23 2.96 5.19
CA ALA A 179 -31.33 2.80 4.04
C ALA A 179 -29.83 3.00 4.37
N ASN A 180 -29.44 2.88 5.62
CA ASN A 180 -28.09 3.03 6.10
C ASN A 180 -27.51 1.77 6.76
N CYS A 181 -28.19 0.61 6.68
CA CYS A 181 -27.74 -0.65 7.27
C CYS A 181 -27.56 -1.75 6.22
N PHE A 182 -26.80 -2.76 6.56
CA PHE A 182 -26.60 -3.92 5.69
C PHE A 182 -27.59 -5.06 5.97
N LEU A 183 -28.27 -5.51 4.93
CA LEU A 183 -29.07 -6.73 4.94
C LEU A 183 -28.19 -7.94 4.62
N PRO A 184 -28.52 -9.15 5.13
CA PRO A 184 -27.86 -10.36 4.70
C PRO A 184 -27.85 -10.51 3.16
N PRO A 185 -26.79 -11.03 2.56
CA PRO A 185 -25.62 -11.67 3.17
C PRO A 185 -24.47 -10.72 3.57
N PHE A 186 -24.65 -9.41 3.47
CA PHE A 186 -23.64 -8.43 3.85
C PHE A 186 -23.44 -8.36 5.37
N ASN A 187 -22.23 -8.04 5.80
CA ASN A 187 -21.90 -7.87 7.21
C ASN A 187 -21.44 -6.42 7.46
N GLY A 188 -22.21 -5.68 8.25
CA GLY A 188 -21.93 -4.28 8.60
C GLY A 188 -20.74 -4.08 9.54
N ASP A 189 -20.20 -5.14 10.13
CA ASP A 189 -18.97 -5.07 10.92
C ASP A 189 -17.71 -5.04 10.04
N LEU A 190 -17.87 -5.26 8.71
CA LEU A 190 -16.80 -5.31 7.75
C LEU A 190 -16.95 -4.23 6.67
N LEU A 191 -15.83 -3.64 6.28
CA LEU A 191 -15.77 -2.74 5.13
C LEU A 191 -16.19 -3.46 3.86
N GLN A 192 -17.21 -2.97 3.20
CA GLN A 192 -17.65 -3.43 1.90
C GLN A 192 -16.89 -2.70 0.79
N VAL A 193 -16.78 -3.31 -0.40
CA VAL A 193 -16.08 -2.76 -1.58
C VAL A 193 -14.57 -2.63 -1.42
N MET A 194 -14.06 -2.20 -0.27
CA MET A 194 -12.62 -2.14 -0.02
C MET A 194 -11.98 -3.53 -0.18
N ARG A 195 -10.83 -3.57 -0.87
CA ARG A 195 -10.14 -4.83 -1.24
C ARG A 195 -9.27 -5.41 -0.11
N TRP A 196 -9.69 -5.27 1.15
CA TRP A 196 -8.97 -5.82 2.30
C TRP A 196 -8.71 -7.35 2.17
N PRO A 197 -9.58 -8.20 1.55
CA PRO A 197 -9.27 -9.61 1.37
C PRO A 197 -8.02 -9.87 0.52
N SER A 198 -7.63 -8.91 -0.34
CA SER A 198 -6.36 -8.97 -1.07
C SER A 198 -5.20 -8.44 -0.20
N PHE A 199 -5.43 -7.39 0.56
CA PHE A 199 -4.42 -6.71 1.35
C PHE A 199 -4.06 -7.45 2.64
N GLN A 200 -4.92 -8.34 3.15
CA GLN A 200 -4.67 -9.16 4.35
C GLN A 200 -3.36 -9.97 4.27
N ASN A 201 -2.87 -10.26 3.05
CA ASN A 201 -1.65 -11.03 2.83
C ASN A 201 -0.39 -10.15 2.67
N MET A 202 -0.51 -8.83 2.81
CA MET A 202 0.66 -7.94 2.83
C MET A 202 1.54 -8.25 4.03
N THR A 203 2.87 -8.11 3.87
CA THR A 203 3.80 -8.24 4.99
C THR A 203 3.62 -7.07 5.98
N ASP A 204 4.03 -7.26 7.24
CA ASP A 204 3.99 -6.17 8.23
C ASP A 204 4.83 -4.98 7.79
N HIS A 205 5.97 -5.23 7.13
CA HIS A 205 6.82 -4.19 6.56
C HIS A 205 6.09 -3.37 5.48
N GLN A 206 5.27 -4.00 4.62
CA GLN A 206 4.47 -3.28 3.62
C GLN A 206 3.35 -2.47 4.27
N LEU A 207 2.65 -3.01 5.27
CA LEU A 207 1.63 -2.28 6.01
C LEU A 207 2.23 -1.09 6.76
N GLN A 208 3.39 -1.27 7.39
CA GLN A 208 4.11 -0.18 8.04
C GLN A 208 4.54 0.89 7.04
N ALA A 209 5.03 0.50 5.87
CA ALA A 209 5.40 1.44 4.82
C ALA A 209 4.20 2.28 4.35
N ILE A 210 3.04 1.65 4.10
CA ILE A 210 1.80 2.36 3.74
C ILE A 210 1.43 3.37 4.83
N TYR A 211 1.41 2.95 6.10
CA TYR A 211 1.05 3.80 7.24
C TYR A 211 1.99 5.00 7.38
N GLU A 212 3.31 4.78 7.26
CA GLU A 212 4.32 5.85 7.30
C GLU A 212 4.12 6.87 6.16
N TYR A 213 3.85 6.39 4.96
CA TYR A 213 3.56 7.27 3.83
C TYR A 213 2.28 8.09 4.06
N LEU A 214 1.17 7.44 4.44
CA LEU A 214 -0.09 8.12 4.70
C LEU A 214 0.02 9.16 5.83
N SER A 215 0.91 8.93 6.80
CA SER A 215 1.18 9.90 7.87
C SER A 215 2.14 11.02 7.47
N ALA A 216 2.79 10.92 6.30
CA ALA A 216 3.71 11.91 5.77
C ALA A 216 3.07 12.88 4.77
N ILE A 217 1.90 12.55 4.21
CA ILE A 217 1.17 13.42 3.28
C ILE A 217 0.44 14.55 4.04
N PRO A 218 0.06 15.65 3.35
CA PRO A 218 -0.71 16.72 3.98
C PRO A 218 -2.10 16.24 4.45
N CYS A 219 -2.58 16.80 5.55
CA CYS A 219 -3.99 16.69 5.92
C CYS A 219 -4.87 17.27 4.81
N ASN A 220 -5.97 16.59 4.51
CA ASN A 220 -7.02 17.08 3.63
C ASN A 220 -8.35 17.01 4.40
N PRO A 221 -9.13 18.09 4.47
CA PRO A 221 -10.40 18.07 5.20
C PRO A 221 -11.42 17.09 4.60
N GLY A 222 -11.23 16.66 3.35
CA GLY A 222 -12.17 15.77 2.66
C GLY A 222 -13.43 16.51 2.18
N PRO A 223 -14.31 15.81 1.43
CA PRO A 223 -15.51 16.39 0.89
C PRO A 223 -16.60 16.57 1.95
N ALA A 224 -17.31 17.71 1.92
CA ALA A 224 -18.50 17.92 2.72
C ALA A 224 -19.72 17.29 2.03
N ILE A 225 -20.02 16.03 2.38
CA ILE A 225 -21.16 15.28 1.84
C ILE A 225 -22.26 15.24 2.91
N ALA A 226 -23.47 15.66 2.55
CA ALA A 226 -24.62 15.61 3.44
C ALA A 226 -24.90 14.16 3.88
N GLY A 227 -25.05 13.95 5.19
CA GLY A 227 -25.25 12.62 5.77
C GLY A 227 -23.98 11.78 5.95
N ALA A 228 -22.82 12.29 5.55
CA ALA A 228 -21.54 11.57 5.68
C ALA A 228 -20.44 12.43 6.37
N PRO A 229 -20.68 12.95 7.58
CA PRO A 229 -19.69 13.79 8.30
C PRO A 229 -18.39 13.04 8.62
N TYR A 230 -18.42 11.72 8.68
CA TYR A 230 -17.27 10.84 8.93
C TYR A 230 -16.21 10.87 7.82
N LEU A 231 -16.50 11.52 6.69
CA LEU A 231 -15.53 11.71 5.60
C LEU A 231 -14.61 12.90 5.85
N GLN A 232 -14.96 13.77 6.79
CA GLN A 232 -14.23 15.00 7.04
C GLN A 232 -13.16 14.79 8.13
N ASN A 233 -11.96 15.27 7.83
CA ASN A 233 -10.87 15.38 8.78
C ASN A 233 -10.79 16.78 9.39
N THR A 234 -10.39 16.86 10.66
CA THR A 234 -9.95 18.12 11.28
C THR A 234 -8.48 18.31 10.94
N CYS A 235 -8.15 19.35 10.18
CA CYS A 235 -6.76 19.66 9.76
C CYS A 235 -6.11 20.77 10.60
N GLU A 236 -6.88 21.60 11.28
CA GLU A 236 -6.36 22.65 12.15
C GLU A 236 -5.84 22.06 13.46
N LYS A 237 -4.68 22.57 13.92
CA LYS A 237 -4.07 22.21 15.21
C LYS A 237 -4.54 23.14 16.31
#